data_412de61f5e7bbe1f23f7f55fc7f98437
#
_entry.id   412de61f5e7bbe1f23f7f55fc7f98437
#
_cell.length_a   1.000
_cell.length_b   1.000
_cell.length_c   1.000
_cell.angle_alpha   90.00
_cell.angle_beta   90.00
_cell.angle_gamma   90.00
#
_symmetry.space_group_name_H-M   'P 1'
#
loop_
_entity.id
_entity.type
_entity.pdbx_description
1 polymer ?
#
loop_
_entity_poly.entity_id
_entity_poly.type
_entity_poly.pdbx_seq_one_letter_code
_entity_poly.pdbx_strand_id
1 'polypeptide(L)'
;MLAEIITRAQNYGIETKQNGNTNHLPMALIALEKLGANTSQLEAYYANYAPSLIALESNRQYLVSDWKQELGNKSAFDRYLAYFMQEVDREGIKVTLKHYLDYLMKGCGASAFHALIRLSYGIQVDNRAEVAFGLADLASNYFPVELPTRSELGLGQIVENALTIYDGVETKGSLISSRMMSVIQHDVFNKVNLTPESMALEELAELVAELYLQSRDFTVLHAVTSCHAMRYIAPYFNQPTQSLRYYWTAVIAAILSVENLRLSAQANNPPKPLSDFDLNVALTSDDSHVIKLVWSCVDEYHHYGLKSHLQILNTMLEGTK
;
A
#
# COMPACT_ATOMS: atom_id res chain seq x y z
N MET A 1 -15.28 13.27 15.52
CA MET A 1 -14.73 12.21 16.37
C MET A 1 -13.52 11.50 15.75
N LEU A 2 -13.65 10.70 14.65
CA LEU A 2 -12.47 10.18 13.93
C LEU A 2 -11.50 11.30 13.53
N ALA A 3 -12.00 12.39 12.96
CA ALA A 3 -11.18 13.54 12.54
C ALA A 3 -10.28 14.11 13.67
N GLU A 4 -10.76 14.15 14.91
CA GLU A 4 -9.98 14.63 16.06
C GLU A 4 -8.86 13.65 16.43
N ILE A 5 -9.14 12.33 16.37
CA ILE A 5 -8.15 11.30 16.66
C ILE A 5 -7.08 11.29 15.56
N ILE A 6 -7.48 11.43 14.29
CA ILE A 6 -6.56 11.56 13.16
C ILE A 6 -5.69 12.81 13.31
N THR A 7 -6.27 13.95 13.69
CA THR A 7 -5.48 15.18 13.94
C THR A 7 -4.41 14.96 15.01
N ARG A 8 -4.70 14.21 16.06
CA ARG A 8 -3.68 13.82 17.06
C ARG A 8 -2.63 12.86 16.49
N ALA A 9 -3.04 11.92 15.63
CA ALA A 9 -2.13 10.99 14.97
C ALA A 9 -1.15 11.71 14.00
N GLN A 10 -1.52 12.88 13.47
CA GLN A 10 -0.67 13.73 12.61
C GLN A 10 0.47 14.43 13.34
N ASN A 11 0.54 14.33 14.67
CA ASN A 11 1.71 14.77 15.43
C ASN A 11 2.90 13.81 15.37
N TYR A 12 2.76 12.68 14.66
CA TYR A 12 3.81 11.68 14.48
C TYR A 12 4.27 11.59 13.03
N GLY A 13 5.55 11.29 12.84
CA GLY A 13 6.17 11.06 11.54
C GLY A 13 5.71 9.76 10.87
N ILE A 14 6.41 9.38 9.81
CA ILE A 14 6.09 8.17 9.01
C ILE A 14 6.74 6.90 9.56
N GLU A 15 7.54 6.98 10.61
CA GLU A 15 8.28 5.85 11.16
C GLU A 15 7.96 5.59 12.63
N THR A 16 8.12 4.33 13.03
CA THR A 16 8.09 3.92 14.45
C THR A 16 9.48 4.01 15.06
N LYS A 17 9.55 3.98 16.41
CA LYS A 17 10.80 3.93 17.18
C LYS A 17 11.59 2.63 16.97
N GLN A 18 10.94 1.58 16.47
CA GLN A 18 11.55 0.28 16.25
C GLN A 18 11.91 0.10 14.77
N ASN A 19 13.21 0.05 14.49
CA ASN A 19 13.80 -0.36 13.20
C ASN A 19 13.31 0.40 11.95
N GLY A 20 12.77 1.61 12.09
CA GLY A 20 12.27 2.38 10.95
C GLY A 20 11.06 1.75 10.25
N ASN A 21 10.26 0.95 10.98
CA ASN A 21 8.99 0.45 10.45
C ASN A 21 8.02 1.61 10.23
N THR A 22 7.12 1.44 9.27
CA THR A 22 6.15 2.47 8.91
C THR A 22 5.12 2.72 10.01
N ASN A 23 4.75 3.98 10.21
CA ASN A 23 3.63 4.38 11.06
C ASN A 23 2.30 4.00 10.42
N HIS A 24 1.59 3.04 11.02
CA HIS A 24 0.29 2.57 10.52
C HIS A 24 -0.91 3.20 11.23
N LEU A 25 -0.68 4.04 12.25
CA LEU A 25 -1.74 4.55 13.13
C LEU A 25 -2.92 5.20 12.38
N PRO A 26 -2.72 6.20 11.48
CA PRO A 26 -3.84 6.83 10.78
C PRO A 26 -4.61 5.84 9.91
N MET A 27 -3.90 4.98 9.18
CA MET A 27 -4.50 3.99 8.28
C MET A 27 -5.35 2.97 9.04
N ALA A 28 -4.85 2.46 10.18
CA ALA A 28 -5.58 1.51 11.00
C ALA A 28 -6.82 2.14 11.68
N LEU A 29 -6.71 3.39 12.15
CA LEU A 29 -7.86 4.12 12.73
C LEU A 29 -8.98 4.32 11.69
N ILE A 30 -8.63 4.68 10.46
CA ILE A 30 -9.60 4.84 9.38
C ILE A 30 -10.22 3.47 9.02
N ALA A 31 -9.41 2.42 8.90
CA ALA A 31 -9.91 1.08 8.62
C ALA A 31 -10.84 0.57 9.72
N LEU A 32 -10.51 0.78 10.99
CA LEU A 32 -11.36 0.44 12.13
C LEU A 32 -12.71 1.16 12.06
N GLU A 33 -12.70 2.48 11.79
CA GLU A 33 -13.95 3.25 11.65
C GLU A 33 -14.81 2.74 10.49
N LYS A 34 -14.20 2.41 9.35
CA LYS A 34 -14.88 1.82 8.20
C LYS A 34 -15.46 0.44 8.49
N LEU A 35 -14.84 -0.32 9.39
CA LEU A 35 -15.34 -1.62 9.88
C LEU A 35 -16.41 -1.47 10.97
N GLY A 36 -16.73 -0.25 11.42
CA GLY A 36 -17.76 0.02 12.40
C GLY A 36 -17.29 0.17 13.84
N ALA A 37 -15.98 0.40 14.07
CA ALA A 37 -15.46 0.68 15.40
C ALA A 37 -16.12 1.92 16.03
N ASN A 38 -16.49 1.80 17.31
CA ASN A 38 -16.96 2.94 18.09
C ASN A 38 -15.80 3.79 18.60
N THR A 39 -16.11 4.95 19.16
CA THR A 39 -15.12 5.90 19.68
C THR A 39 -14.18 5.30 20.71
N SER A 40 -14.72 4.49 21.63
CA SER A 40 -13.90 3.89 22.70
C SER A 40 -12.86 2.93 22.10
N GLN A 41 -13.21 2.19 21.06
CA GLN A 41 -12.29 1.29 20.35
C GLN A 41 -11.21 2.08 19.62
N LEU A 42 -11.58 3.18 18.93
CA LEU A 42 -10.60 4.05 18.24
C LEU A 42 -9.62 4.70 19.23
N GLU A 43 -10.11 5.20 20.37
CA GLU A 43 -9.27 5.79 21.42
C GLU A 43 -8.35 4.74 22.08
N ALA A 44 -8.86 3.55 22.32
CA ALA A 44 -8.06 2.45 22.88
C ALA A 44 -6.92 2.08 21.92
N TYR A 45 -7.22 1.93 20.62
CA TYR A 45 -6.21 1.62 19.60
C TYR A 45 -5.17 2.74 19.52
N TYR A 46 -5.60 4.01 19.47
CA TYR A 46 -4.69 5.16 19.49
C TYR A 46 -3.77 5.15 20.70
N ALA A 47 -4.32 4.97 21.90
CA ALA A 47 -3.56 4.98 23.15
C ALA A 47 -2.52 3.85 23.21
N ASN A 48 -2.85 2.68 22.65
CA ASN A 48 -1.94 1.54 22.60
C ASN A 48 -0.82 1.74 21.55
N TYR A 49 -1.13 2.27 20.38
CA TYR A 49 -0.19 2.38 19.26
C TYR A 49 0.72 3.61 19.33
N ALA A 50 0.19 4.79 19.71
CA ALA A 50 0.89 6.07 19.66
C ALA A 50 2.24 6.10 20.41
N PRO A 51 2.43 5.40 21.55
CA PRO A 51 3.71 5.36 22.26
C PRO A 51 4.87 4.77 21.44
N SER A 52 4.58 3.96 20.41
CA SER A 52 5.59 3.37 19.53
C SER A 52 6.11 4.34 18.47
N LEU A 53 5.49 5.51 18.29
CA LEU A 53 5.75 6.43 17.21
C LEU A 53 6.79 7.50 17.55
N ILE A 54 7.48 7.99 16.52
CA ILE A 54 8.38 9.15 16.58
C ILE A 54 7.54 10.41 16.38
N ALA A 55 7.64 11.34 17.33
CA ALA A 55 6.97 12.63 17.18
C ALA A 55 7.53 13.40 15.97
N LEU A 56 6.63 14.08 15.25
CA LEU A 56 7.01 14.94 14.15
C LEU A 56 7.70 16.19 14.71
N GLU A 57 8.89 16.50 14.21
CA GLU A 57 9.59 17.71 14.62
C GLU A 57 8.92 18.95 14.05
N SER A 58 8.76 20.00 14.86
CA SER A 58 8.04 21.23 14.47
C SER A 58 8.84 22.14 13.52
N ASN A 59 9.98 21.70 13.00
CA ASN A 59 10.91 22.51 12.21
C ASN A 59 10.51 22.57 10.72
N ARG A 60 9.28 23.00 10.41
CA ARG A 60 8.76 23.12 9.04
C ARG A 60 9.18 24.44 8.33
N GLN A 61 10.39 24.95 8.58
CA GLN A 61 10.77 26.27 8.10
C GLN A 61 11.24 26.35 6.66
N TYR A 62 11.58 25.21 6.02
CA TYR A 62 12.14 25.19 4.68
C TYR A 62 11.31 24.31 3.75
N LEU A 63 10.63 24.94 2.80
CA LEU A 63 9.96 24.26 1.71
C LEU A 63 10.96 23.75 0.68
N VAL A 64 10.62 22.71 -0.04
CA VAL A 64 11.36 22.30 -1.24
C VAL A 64 11.16 23.40 -2.29
N SER A 65 12.25 23.93 -2.85
CA SER A 65 12.17 24.98 -3.89
C SER A 65 11.77 24.41 -5.25
N ASP A 66 12.24 23.21 -5.57
CA ASP A 66 11.80 22.39 -6.67
C ASP A 66 11.59 20.97 -6.14
N TRP A 67 10.34 20.52 -6.12
CA TRP A 67 9.97 19.26 -5.52
C TRP A 67 10.64 18.03 -6.16
N LYS A 68 11.17 18.16 -7.40
CA LYS A 68 11.88 17.06 -8.08
C LYS A 68 13.33 16.90 -7.66
N GLN A 69 13.95 17.93 -7.11
CA GLN A 69 15.39 17.92 -6.81
C GLN A 69 15.76 17.01 -5.63
N GLU A 70 14.85 16.82 -4.68
CA GLU A 70 15.11 16.01 -3.49
C GLU A 70 14.37 14.67 -3.49
N LEU A 71 13.85 14.24 -4.65
CA LEU A 71 13.17 12.93 -4.75
C LEU A 71 14.09 11.78 -4.31
N GLY A 72 13.56 10.91 -3.45
CA GLY A 72 14.30 9.80 -2.86
C GLY A 72 15.20 10.18 -1.68
N ASN A 73 15.20 11.46 -1.29
CA ASN A 73 15.90 11.90 -0.09
C ASN A 73 15.01 11.78 1.15
N LYS A 74 15.18 10.71 1.93
CA LYS A 74 14.40 10.44 3.15
C LYS A 74 14.46 11.59 4.16
N SER A 75 15.60 12.27 4.28
CA SER A 75 15.75 13.42 5.20
C SER A 75 14.97 14.66 4.77
N ALA A 76 14.41 14.67 3.55
CA ALA A 76 13.57 15.74 3.05
C ALA A 76 12.07 15.55 3.38
N PHE A 77 11.69 14.49 4.11
CA PHE A 77 10.28 14.20 4.39
C PHE A 77 9.52 15.40 4.97
N ASP A 78 10.04 16.05 6.00
CA ASP A 78 9.36 17.20 6.64
C ASP A 78 9.19 18.39 5.69
N ARG A 79 10.17 18.60 4.79
CA ARG A 79 10.09 19.65 3.75
C ARG A 79 9.04 19.31 2.71
N TYR A 80 8.98 18.04 2.26
CA TYR A 80 7.93 17.56 1.38
C TYR A 80 6.55 17.65 2.03
N LEU A 81 6.44 17.28 3.30
CA LEU A 81 5.18 17.39 4.02
C LEU A 81 4.69 18.85 4.07
N ALA A 82 5.56 19.79 4.42
CA ALA A 82 5.22 21.19 4.43
C ALA A 82 4.81 21.70 3.03
N TYR A 83 5.54 21.28 1.99
CA TYR A 83 5.24 21.60 0.60
C TYR A 83 3.87 21.07 0.17
N PHE A 84 3.60 19.77 0.35
CA PHE A 84 2.33 19.19 -0.06
C PHE A 84 1.14 19.64 0.79
N MET A 85 1.33 19.96 2.07
CA MET A 85 0.30 20.64 2.88
C MET A 85 -0.11 21.95 2.24
N GLN A 86 0.87 22.78 1.85
CA GLN A 86 0.60 24.05 1.20
C GLN A 86 -0.11 23.87 -0.16
N GLU A 87 0.33 22.88 -0.97
CA GLU A 87 -0.29 22.60 -2.27
C GLU A 87 -1.73 22.11 -2.12
N VAL A 88 -2.00 21.20 -1.19
CA VAL A 88 -3.35 20.68 -0.94
C VAL A 88 -4.26 21.77 -0.35
N ASP A 89 -3.74 22.66 0.49
CA ASP A 89 -4.52 23.77 1.04
C ASP A 89 -4.86 24.82 -0.04
N ARG A 90 -3.93 25.09 -0.95
CA ARG A 90 -4.10 26.07 -2.02
C ARG A 90 -5.03 25.59 -3.14
N GLU A 91 -4.84 24.35 -3.61
CA GLU A 91 -5.48 23.83 -4.82
C GLU A 91 -6.59 22.80 -4.54
N GLY A 92 -6.63 22.27 -3.32
CA GLY A 92 -7.48 21.15 -2.94
C GLY A 92 -6.93 19.79 -3.39
N ILE A 93 -7.44 18.72 -2.77
CA ILE A 93 -6.96 17.34 -2.96
C ILE A 93 -6.95 16.95 -4.45
N LYS A 94 -8.06 17.14 -5.16
CA LYS A 94 -8.22 16.66 -6.55
C LYS A 94 -7.20 17.27 -7.51
N VAL A 95 -6.96 18.59 -7.42
CA VAL A 95 -6.04 19.27 -8.33
C VAL A 95 -4.60 18.89 -8.01
N THR A 96 -4.25 18.85 -6.72
CA THR A 96 -2.92 18.44 -6.26
C THR A 96 -2.60 17.03 -6.73
N LEU A 97 -3.50 16.06 -6.52
CA LEU A 97 -3.29 14.69 -6.96
C LEU A 97 -3.08 14.60 -8.47
N LYS A 98 -3.92 15.25 -9.28
CA LYS A 98 -3.75 15.28 -10.73
C LYS A 98 -2.43 15.90 -11.19
N HIS A 99 -1.88 16.83 -10.43
CA HIS A 99 -0.63 17.49 -10.78
C HIS A 99 0.60 16.58 -10.52
N TYR A 100 0.59 15.82 -9.42
CA TYR A 100 1.79 15.13 -8.94
C TYR A 100 1.80 13.63 -9.18
N LEU A 101 0.62 12.95 -9.18
CA LEU A 101 0.55 11.49 -9.11
C LEU A 101 1.21 10.78 -10.27
N ASP A 102 0.93 11.14 -11.52
CA ASP A 102 1.47 10.42 -12.68
C ASP A 102 3.02 10.37 -12.66
N TYR A 103 3.64 11.44 -12.13
CA TYR A 103 5.09 11.45 -11.98
C TYR A 103 5.54 10.56 -10.81
N LEU A 104 4.90 10.69 -9.66
CA LEU A 104 5.25 9.95 -8.44
C LEU A 104 4.99 8.44 -8.57
N MET A 105 4.09 8.04 -9.47
CA MET A 105 3.82 6.63 -9.75
C MET A 105 5.04 5.85 -10.26
N LYS A 106 6.03 6.51 -10.82
CA LYS A 106 7.31 5.85 -11.16
C LYS A 106 7.99 5.24 -9.92
N GLY A 107 7.79 5.82 -8.74
CA GLY A 107 8.31 5.34 -7.47
C GLY A 107 7.24 4.78 -6.52
N CYS A 108 6.14 4.25 -7.05
CA CYS A 108 4.98 3.84 -6.25
C CYS A 108 5.22 2.67 -5.28
N GLY A 109 6.32 1.90 -5.46
CA GLY A 109 6.78 0.90 -4.50
C GLY A 109 7.44 1.48 -3.23
N ALA A 110 7.51 2.82 -3.11
CA ALA A 110 8.07 3.52 -1.97
C ALA A 110 7.52 2.98 -0.64
N SER A 111 8.39 2.82 0.35
CA SER A 111 8.02 2.33 1.68
C SER A 111 7.22 1.01 1.63
N ALA A 112 7.49 0.12 0.67
CA ALA A 112 6.71 -1.12 0.44
C ALA A 112 5.21 -0.83 0.28
N PHE A 113 4.86 0.11 -0.58
CA PHE A 113 3.52 0.63 -0.86
C PHE A 113 2.84 1.43 0.26
N HIS A 114 3.44 1.56 1.45
CA HIS A 114 2.79 2.27 2.56
C HIS A 114 2.43 3.72 2.21
N ALA A 115 3.25 4.38 1.38
CA ALA A 115 2.96 5.72 0.89
C ALA A 115 1.65 5.77 0.08
N LEU A 116 1.42 4.82 -0.84
CA LEU A 116 0.16 4.68 -1.58
C LEU A 116 -1.01 4.35 -0.66
N ILE A 117 -0.81 3.41 0.27
CA ILE A 117 -1.85 2.99 1.21
C ILE A 117 -2.28 4.18 2.06
N ARG A 118 -1.34 4.93 2.65
CA ARG A 118 -1.66 6.12 3.45
C ARG A 118 -2.39 7.18 2.64
N LEU A 119 -1.92 7.44 1.42
CA LEU A 119 -2.55 8.38 0.49
C LEU A 119 -4.02 8.00 0.24
N SER A 120 -4.30 6.72 -0.04
CA SER A 120 -5.64 6.24 -0.30
C SER A 120 -6.58 6.42 0.90
N TYR A 121 -6.09 6.15 2.11
CA TYR A 121 -6.87 6.38 3.33
C TYR A 121 -7.17 7.86 3.54
N GLY A 122 -6.23 8.76 3.25
CA GLY A 122 -6.46 10.20 3.24
C GLY A 122 -7.57 10.61 2.26
N ILE A 123 -7.58 10.03 1.06
CA ILE A 123 -8.61 10.23 0.05
C ILE A 123 -9.98 9.71 0.53
N GLN A 124 -10.04 8.50 1.12
CA GLN A 124 -11.27 7.87 1.61
C GLN A 124 -12.03 8.70 2.66
N VAL A 125 -11.33 9.53 3.42
CA VAL A 125 -11.92 10.37 4.47
C VAL A 125 -11.79 11.87 4.19
N ASP A 126 -11.43 12.24 2.96
CA ASP A 126 -11.23 13.63 2.51
C ASP A 126 -10.32 14.44 3.46
N ASN A 127 -9.26 13.80 3.97
CA ASN A 127 -8.33 14.43 4.92
C ASN A 127 -7.09 14.99 4.21
N ARG A 128 -7.00 16.31 4.12
CA ARG A 128 -5.93 17.03 3.43
C ARG A 128 -4.54 16.69 3.96
N ALA A 129 -4.41 16.61 5.27
CA ALA A 129 -3.12 16.33 5.90
C ALA A 129 -2.65 14.90 5.58
N GLU A 130 -3.54 13.89 5.68
CA GLU A 130 -3.17 12.50 5.34
C GLU A 130 -2.81 12.35 3.85
N VAL A 131 -3.48 13.08 2.95
CA VAL A 131 -3.10 13.16 1.53
C VAL A 131 -1.69 13.74 1.39
N ALA A 132 -1.38 14.84 2.09
CA ALA A 132 -0.05 15.45 2.07
C ALA A 132 1.03 14.52 2.65
N PHE A 133 0.74 13.78 3.73
CA PHE A 133 1.63 12.76 4.29
C PHE A 133 1.94 11.65 3.27
N GLY A 134 0.93 11.13 2.58
CA GLY A 134 1.11 10.11 1.54
C GLY A 134 1.96 10.61 0.36
N LEU A 135 1.72 11.83 -0.12
CA LEU A 135 2.53 12.45 -1.18
C LEU A 135 3.97 12.71 -0.74
N ALA A 136 4.16 13.17 0.50
CA ALA A 136 5.49 13.41 1.07
C ALA A 136 6.30 12.11 1.22
N ASP A 137 5.65 11.03 1.64
CA ASP A 137 6.29 9.71 1.72
C ASP A 137 6.65 9.17 0.32
N LEU A 138 5.74 9.28 -0.67
CA LEU A 138 6.03 8.93 -2.06
C LEU A 138 7.25 9.70 -2.61
N ALA A 139 7.37 10.99 -2.30
CA ALA A 139 8.46 11.83 -2.78
C ALA A 139 9.78 11.55 -2.05
N SER A 140 9.77 11.48 -0.71
CA SER A 140 10.98 11.31 0.10
C SER A 140 11.58 9.89 0.00
N ASN A 141 10.75 8.87 -0.21
CA ASN A 141 11.16 7.49 -0.44
C ASN A 141 11.12 7.09 -1.91
N TYR A 142 11.07 8.06 -2.83
CA TYR A 142 10.96 7.84 -4.26
C TYR A 142 12.09 6.96 -4.79
N PHE A 143 11.70 5.84 -5.40
CA PHE A 143 12.63 4.93 -6.06
C PHE A 143 12.05 4.55 -7.43
N PRO A 144 12.45 5.24 -8.52
CA PRO A 144 11.82 5.08 -9.82
C PRO A 144 12.12 3.72 -10.44
N VAL A 145 11.10 3.16 -11.07
CA VAL A 145 11.20 1.95 -11.89
C VAL A 145 11.06 2.31 -13.37
N GLU A 146 11.63 1.47 -14.23
CA GLU A 146 11.42 1.57 -15.66
C GLU A 146 10.07 0.97 -16.06
N LEU A 147 9.50 1.46 -17.15
CA LEU A 147 8.27 0.89 -17.70
C LEU A 147 8.53 -0.55 -18.17
N PRO A 148 7.65 -1.50 -17.83
CA PRO A 148 7.78 -2.88 -18.27
C PRO A 148 7.59 -3.00 -19.78
N THR A 149 8.26 -3.98 -20.38
CA THR A 149 8.04 -4.35 -21.79
C THR A 149 6.65 -4.97 -21.95
N ARG A 150 5.95 -4.63 -23.03
CA ARG A 150 4.66 -5.25 -23.34
C ARG A 150 4.83 -6.70 -23.78
N SER A 151 3.85 -7.53 -23.42
CA SER A 151 3.84 -8.97 -23.67
C SER A 151 2.43 -9.43 -24.03
N GLU A 152 2.33 -10.45 -24.85
CA GLU A 152 1.05 -11.15 -25.14
C GLU A 152 0.59 -12.07 -23.99
N LEU A 153 1.45 -12.27 -22.98
CA LEU A 153 1.14 -13.10 -21.83
C LEU A 153 0.15 -12.40 -20.89
N GLY A 154 -0.73 -13.18 -20.27
CA GLY A 154 -1.59 -12.71 -19.19
C GLY A 154 -0.83 -12.51 -17.87
N LEU A 155 -1.44 -11.81 -16.90
CA LEU A 155 -0.82 -11.46 -15.61
C LEU A 155 -0.27 -12.68 -14.86
N GLY A 156 -1.05 -13.76 -14.74
CA GLY A 156 -0.63 -14.99 -14.07
C GLY A 156 0.58 -15.65 -14.72
N GLN A 157 0.59 -15.73 -16.07
CA GLN A 157 1.71 -16.29 -16.82
C GLN A 157 2.99 -15.45 -16.66
N ILE A 158 2.85 -14.12 -16.60
CA ILE A 158 4.00 -13.23 -16.32
C ILE A 158 4.58 -13.51 -14.95
N VAL A 159 3.74 -13.68 -13.92
CA VAL A 159 4.19 -14.02 -12.56
C VAL A 159 4.89 -15.38 -12.52
N GLU A 160 4.30 -16.43 -13.11
CA GLU A 160 4.88 -17.79 -13.14
C GLU A 160 6.24 -17.78 -13.85
N ASN A 161 6.34 -17.10 -15.00
CA ASN A 161 7.59 -16.97 -15.74
C ASN A 161 8.63 -16.17 -14.93
N ALA A 162 8.21 -15.08 -14.29
CA ALA A 162 9.10 -14.26 -13.49
C ALA A 162 9.66 -15.05 -12.28
N LEU A 163 8.82 -15.77 -11.56
CA LEU A 163 9.26 -16.66 -10.46
C LEU A 163 10.23 -17.73 -10.94
N THR A 164 9.97 -18.34 -12.10
CA THR A 164 10.85 -19.36 -12.68
C THR A 164 12.22 -18.79 -13.07
N ILE A 165 12.25 -17.62 -13.71
CA ILE A 165 13.51 -17.01 -14.19
C ILE A 165 14.32 -16.42 -13.01
N TYR A 166 13.62 -15.98 -11.97
CA TYR A 166 14.23 -15.35 -10.78
C TYR A 166 14.58 -16.37 -9.68
N ASP A 167 14.28 -17.67 -9.89
CA ASP A 167 14.58 -18.72 -8.92
C ASP A 167 16.10 -18.78 -8.62
N GLY A 168 16.43 -18.84 -7.32
CA GLY A 168 17.82 -18.84 -6.85
C GLY A 168 18.51 -17.47 -6.89
N VAL A 169 17.85 -16.38 -7.32
CA VAL A 169 18.40 -15.02 -7.21
C VAL A 169 18.26 -14.51 -5.79
N GLU A 170 19.39 -14.19 -5.16
CA GLU A 170 19.43 -13.67 -3.79
C GLU A 170 18.97 -12.22 -3.73
N THR A 171 18.02 -11.91 -2.83
CA THR A 171 17.58 -10.54 -2.53
C THR A 171 18.27 -10.01 -1.29
N LYS A 172 18.59 -8.71 -1.25
CA LYS A 172 19.33 -8.06 -0.15
C LYS A 172 18.42 -7.08 0.60
N GLY A 173 18.57 -7.08 1.92
CA GLY A 173 17.90 -6.12 2.80
C GLY A 173 16.98 -6.79 3.82
N SER A 174 16.80 -6.12 4.96
CA SER A 174 15.96 -6.58 6.08
C SER A 174 14.51 -6.14 5.97
N LEU A 175 14.24 -5.03 5.28
CA LEU A 175 12.89 -4.50 5.05
C LEU A 175 12.37 -4.91 3.68
N ILE A 176 11.05 -5.03 3.52
CA ILE A 176 10.41 -5.32 2.23
C ILE A 176 10.88 -4.31 1.17
N SER A 177 10.86 -3.02 1.49
CA SER A 177 11.30 -1.96 0.56
C SER A 177 12.73 -2.12 0.09
N SER A 178 13.67 -2.50 0.97
CA SER A 178 15.06 -2.74 0.59
C SER A 178 15.23 -3.99 -0.27
N ARG A 179 14.46 -5.05 0.00
CA ARG A 179 14.44 -6.25 -0.86
C ARG A 179 13.85 -5.94 -2.25
N MET A 180 12.75 -5.19 -2.32
CA MET A 180 12.18 -4.72 -3.60
C MET A 180 13.19 -3.91 -4.40
N MET A 181 13.94 -3.01 -3.75
CA MET A 181 15.01 -2.24 -4.40
C MET A 181 16.12 -3.16 -4.93
N SER A 182 16.51 -4.17 -4.15
CA SER A 182 17.50 -5.17 -4.58
C SER A 182 17.04 -5.94 -5.83
N VAL A 183 15.75 -6.31 -5.89
CA VAL A 183 15.14 -6.94 -7.07
C VAL A 183 15.21 -6.03 -8.29
N ILE A 184 14.75 -4.78 -8.16
CA ILE A 184 14.68 -3.81 -9.27
C ILE A 184 16.07 -3.49 -9.82
N GLN A 185 17.08 -3.45 -8.96
CA GLN A 185 18.47 -3.18 -9.36
C GLN A 185 19.20 -4.38 -9.96
N HIS A 186 18.62 -5.58 -9.89
CA HIS A 186 19.24 -6.79 -10.39
C HIS A 186 19.07 -6.94 -11.91
N ASP A 187 20.14 -7.26 -12.64
CA ASP A 187 20.13 -7.38 -14.11
C ASP A 187 19.07 -8.34 -14.65
N VAL A 188 18.72 -9.38 -13.89
CA VAL A 188 17.68 -10.35 -14.26
C VAL A 188 16.30 -9.71 -14.26
N PHE A 189 16.06 -8.68 -13.45
CA PHE A 189 14.75 -8.04 -13.34
C PHE A 189 14.25 -7.50 -14.68
N ASN A 190 15.13 -6.91 -15.49
CA ASN A 190 14.76 -6.39 -16.81
C ASN A 190 14.21 -7.45 -17.77
N LYS A 191 14.58 -8.73 -17.56
CA LYS A 191 14.07 -9.86 -18.37
C LYS A 191 12.66 -10.29 -18.00
N VAL A 192 12.26 -10.03 -16.74
CA VAL A 192 10.96 -10.43 -16.17
C VAL A 192 10.01 -9.26 -15.99
N ASN A 193 10.47 -8.02 -16.16
CA ASN A 193 9.66 -6.83 -16.07
C ASN A 193 8.78 -6.67 -17.32
N LEU A 194 7.73 -7.48 -17.38
CA LEU A 194 6.77 -7.55 -18.48
C LEU A 194 5.39 -7.06 -18.01
N THR A 195 4.58 -6.57 -18.93
CA THR A 195 3.17 -6.20 -18.70
C THR A 195 2.32 -6.72 -19.85
N PRO A 196 1.07 -7.19 -19.61
CA PRO A 196 0.17 -7.52 -20.70
C PRO A 196 -0.17 -6.29 -21.54
N GLU A 197 -0.67 -6.51 -22.74
CA GLU A 197 -1.11 -5.44 -23.67
C GLU A 197 -2.19 -4.56 -23.04
N SER A 198 -3.13 -5.18 -22.33
CA SER A 198 -4.16 -4.52 -21.53
C SER A 198 -4.19 -5.12 -20.13
N MET A 199 -4.52 -4.32 -19.14
CA MET A 199 -4.62 -4.73 -17.73
C MET A 199 -5.68 -3.88 -17.04
N ALA A 200 -6.64 -4.54 -16.40
CA ALA A 200 -7.61 -3.90 -15.52
C ALA A 200 -7.17 -4.02 -14.05
N LEU A 201 -7.57 -3.04 -13.24
CA LEU A 201 -7.26 -3.08 -11.81
C LEU A 201 -7.99 -4.23 -11.09
N GLU A 202 -9.18 -4.61 -11.57
CA GLU A 202 -9.94 -5.76 -11.09
C GLU A 202 -9.17 -7.08 -11.29
N GLU A 203 -8.59 -7.30 -12.47
CA GLU A 203 -7.77 -8.48 -12.78
C GLU A 203 -6.54 -8.57 -11.87
N LEU A 204 -5.95 -7.40 -11.58
CA LEU A 204 -4.80 -7.32 -10.68
C LEU A 204 -5.21 -7.58 -9.23
N ALA A 205 -6.37 -7.08 -8.79
CA ALA A 205 -6.90 -7.34 -7.46
C ALA A 205 -7.17 -8.84 -7.22
N GLU A 206 -7.75 -9.53 -8.22
CA GLU A 206 -7.95 -10.98 -8.16
C GLU A 206 -6.62 -11.72 -8.07
N LEU A 207 -5.67 -11.40 -8.96
CA LEU A 207 -4.36 -12.05 -8.98
C LEU A 207 -3.61 -11.93 -7.63
N VAL A 208 -3.51 -10.71 -7.08
CA VAL A 208 -2.77 -10.52 -5.82
C VAL A 208 -3.48 -11.18 -4.63
N ALA A 209 -4.82 -11.24 -4.65
CA ALA A 209 -5.60 -11.96 -3.65
C ALA A 209 -5.35 -13.47 -3.74
N GLU A 210 -5.34 -14.05 -4.94
CA GLU A 210 -5.02 -15.47 -5.17
C GLU A 210 -3.57 -15.79 -4.75
N LEU A 211 -2.61 -14.96 -5.09
CA LEU A 211 -1.21 -15.12 -4.66
C LEU A 211 -1.08 -15.06 -3.13
N TYR A 212 -1.80 -14.15 -2.48
CA TYR A 212 -1.82 -14.11 -1.02
C TYR A 212 -2.45 -15.36 -0.42
N LEU A 213 -3.55 -15.83 -0.96
CA LEU A 213 -4.20 -17.06 -0.50
C LEU A 213 -3.26 -18.27 -0.62
N GLN A 214 -2.45 -18.35 -1.65
CA GLN A 214 -1.51 -19.44 -1.91
C GLN A 214 -0.24 -19.36 -1.05
N SER A 215 0.26 -18.17 -0.77
CA SER A 215 1.54 -17.96 -0.10
C SER A 215 1.42 -17.64 1.39
N ARG A 216 0.36 -16.92 1.79
CA ARG A 216 0.21 -16.29 3.12
C ARG A 216 1.38 -15.38 3.48
N ASP A 217 2.12 -14.93 2.48
CA ASP A 217 3.30 -14.13 2.69
C ASP A 217 2.96 -12.68 3.07
N PHE A 218 3.74 -12.13 3.97
CA PHE A 218 3.55 -10.78 4.49
C PHE A 218 3.79 -9.68 3.44
N THR A 219 4.71 -9.92 2.50
CA THR A 219 4.95 -8.98 1.40
C THR A 219 3.78 -9.00 0.42
N VAL A 220 3.23 -10.19 0.13
CA VAL A 220 2.06 -10.33 -0.76
C VAL A 220 0.81 -9.70 -0.13
N LEU A 221 0.67 -9.71 1.21
CA LEU A 221 -0.37 -8.93 1.91
C LEU A 221 -0.31 -7.44 1.55
N HIS A 222 0.90 -6.88 1.43
CA HIS A 222 1.06 -5.48 1.03
C HIS A 222 0.66 -5.25 -0.43
N ALA A 223 0.82 -6.25 -1.32
CA ALA A 223 0.28 -6.16 -2.67
C ALA A 223 -1.26 -6.11 -2.67
N VAL A 224 -1.95 -6.93 -1.86
CA VAL A 224 -3.41 -6.88 -1.71
C VAL A 224 -3.88 -5.51 -1.22
N THR A 225 -3.32 -5.03 -0.10
CA THR A 225 -3.75 -3.74 0.49
C THR A 225 -3.38 -2.55 -0.37
N SER A 226 -2.29 -2.61 -1.16
CA SER A 226 -1.93 -1.56 -2.10
C SER A 226 -2.79 -1.59 -3.36
N CYS A 227 -3.28 -2.75 -3.81
CA CYS A 227 -4.23 -2.86 -4.91
C CYS A 227 -5.57 -2.20 -4.55
N HIS A 228 -6.07 -2.46 -3.32
CA HIS A 228 -7.19 -1.72 -2.76
C HIS A 228 -6.93 -0.19 -2.74
N ALA A 229 -5.74 0.24 -2.32
CA ALA A 229 -5.37 1.65 -2.35
C ALA A 229 -5.42 2.25 -3.76
N MET A 230 -4.95 1.51 -4.78
CA MET A 230 -4.95 1.94 -6.18
C MET A 230 -6.36 2.23 -6.70
N ARG A 231 -7.39 1.54 -6.26
CA ARG A 231 -8.78 1.81 -6.64
C ARG A 231 -9.23 3.22 -6.27
N TYR A 232 -8.79 3.74 -5.12
CA TYR A 232 -9.08 5.11 -4.69
C TYR A 232 -8.20 6.16 -5.37
N ILE A 233 -6.99 5.79 -5.78
CA ILE A 233 -6.01 6.70 -6.38
C ILE A 233 -6.22 6.82 -7.90
N ALA A 234 -6.58 5.74 -8.58
CA ALA A 234 -6.69 5.67 -10.03
C ALA A 234 -7.57 6.76 -10.69
N PRO A 235 -8.68 7.22 -10.09
CA PRO A 235 -9.50 8.31 -10.65
C PRO A 235 -8.77 9.65 -10.81
N TYR A 236 -7.60 9.81 -10.19
CA TYR A 236 -6.82 11.04 -10.26
C TYR A 236 -5.69 11.01 -11.29
N PHE A 237 -5.45 9.90 -11.96
CA PHE A 237 -4.44 9.82 -13.02
C PHE A 237 -4.89 10.56 -14.28
N ASN A 238 -3.95 11.31 -14.90
CA ASN A 238 -4.11 11.82 -16.25
C ASN A 238 -3.61 10.78 -17.28
N GLN A 239 -2.71 9.87 -16.87
CA GLN A 239 -2.14 8.78 -17.68
C GLN A 239 -2.38 7.41 -17.02
N PRO A 240 -3.66 6.96 -16.89
CA PRO A 240 -4.02 5.80 -16.09
C PRO A 240 -3.31 4.51 -16.53
N THR A 241 -3.22 4.26 -17.84
CA THR A 241 -2.54 3.08 -18.38
C THR A 241 -1.06 3.04 -17.99
N GLN A 242 -0.37 4.16 -18.06
CA GLN A 242 1.05 4.24 -17.73
C GLN A 242 1.26 4.10 -16.22
N SER A 243 0.45 4.78 -15.41
CA SER A 243 0.53 4.74 -13.95
C SER A 243 0.24 3.32 -13.43
N LEU A 244 -0.71 2.61 -14.03
CA LEU A 244 -0.99 1.21 -13.69
C LEU A 244 0.17 0.27 -14.06
N ARG A 245 0.89 0.53 -15.15
CA ARG A 245 2.08 -0.25 -15.54
C ARG A 245 3.24 -0.05 -14.56
N TYR A 246 3.46 1.17 -14.07
CA TYR A 246 4.45 1.41 -12.99
C TYR A 246 4.07 0.67 -11.72
N TYR A 247 2.80 0.70 -11.35
CA TYR A 247 2.29 -0.04 -10.19
C TYR A 247 2.50 -1.54 -10.36
N TRP A 248 2.17 -2.10 -11.50
CA TRP A 248 2.44 -3.52 -11.82
C TRP A 248 3.91 -3.89 -11.69
N THR A 249 4.83 -3.05 -12.18
CA THR A 249 6.27 -3.26 -12.01
C THR A 249 6.66 -3.35 -10.53
N ALA A 250 6.10 -2.49 -9.69
CA ALA A 250 6.35 -2.54 -8.25
C ALA A 250 5.77 -3.80 -7.60
N VAL A 251 4.59 -4.26 -8.05
CA VAL A 251 3.97 -5.53 -7.57
C VAL A 251 4.85 -6.73 -7.94
N ILE A 252 5.33 -6.83 -9.18
CA ILE A 252 6.27 -7.89 -9.58
C ILE A 252 7.54 -7.85 -8.71
N ALA A 253 8.12 -6.66 -8.48
CA ALA A 253 9.29 -6.54 -7.62
C ALA A 253 9.01 -6.99 -6.18
N ALA A 254 7.82 -6.71 -5.65
CA ALA A 254 7.41 -7.19 -4.34
C ALA A 254 7.29 -8.72 -4.30
N ILE A 255 6.65 -9.33 -5.28
CA ILE A 255 6.49 -10.79 -5.40
C ILE A 255 7.87 -11.46 -5.46
N LEU A 256 8.77 -10.97 -6.31
CA LEU A 256 10.13 -11.50 -6.47
C LEU A 256 11.04 -11.24 -5.27
N SER A 257 10.68 -10.31 -4.39
CA SER A 257 11.43 -10.02 -3.16
C SER A 257 11.16 -11.01 -2.02
N VAL A 258 10.19 -11.92 -2.22
CA VAL A 258 9.87 -12.99 -1.26
C VAL A 258 10.80 -14.17 -1.47
N GLU A 259 11.64 -14.45 -0.49
CA GLU A 259 12.56 -15.58 -0.54
C GLU A 259 11.77 -16.90 -0.55
N ASN A 260 12.10 -17.77 -1.53
CA ASN A 260 11.49 -19.10 -1.67
C ASN A 260 9.94 -19.06 -1.70
N LEU A 261 9.37 -18.08 -2.39
CA LEU A 261 7.92 -18.00 -2.53
C LEU A 261 7.37 -19.32 -3.09
N ARG A 262 6.57 -19.99 -2.28
CA ARG A 262 5.92 -21.24 -2.65
C ARG A 262 4.43 -21.00 -2.78
N LEU A 263 3.91 -21.27 -3.95
CA LEU A 263 2.49 -21.23 -4.23
C LEU A 263 1.90 -22.61 -3.95
N SER A 264 0.98 -22.72 -3.02
CA SER A 264 0.28 -23.96 -2.69
C SER A 264 -1.09 -23.99 -3.33
N ALA A 265 -1.51 -25.16 -3.82
CA ALA A 265 -2.87 -25.34 -4.29
C ALA A 265 -3.87 -25.02 -3.16
N GLN A 266 -4.87 -24.21 -3.45
CA GLN A 266 -5.92 -23.87 -2.50
C GLN A 266 -6.94 -25.00 -2.38
N ALA A 267 -7.46 -25.18 -1.15
CA ALA A 267 -8.68 -25.95 -0.96
C ALA A 267 -9.85 -25.21 -1.61
N ASN A 268 -10.54 -25.84 -2.54
CA ASN A 268 -11.68 -25.28 -3.29
C ASN A 268 -12.96 -25.23 -2.39
N ASN A 269 -12.85 -24.65 -1.21
CA ASN A 269 -14.02 -24.44 -0.36
C ASN A 269 -14.69 -23.12 -0.73
N PRO A 270 -15.98 -23.09 -1.06
CA PRO A 270 -16.68 -21.86 -1.29
C PRO A 270 -16.64 -20.99 -0.01
N PRO A 271 -16.32 -19.69 -0.14
CA PRO A 271 -16.28 -18.80 1.00
C PRO A 271 -17.71 -18.61 1.57
N LYS A 272 -17.79 -18.30 2.85
CA LYS A 272 -19.03 -17.86 3.47
C LYS A 272 -19.50 -16.53 2.88
N PRO A 273 -20.82 -16.22 2.94
CA PRO A 273 -21.31 -14.88 2.69
C PRO A 273 -20.66 -13.85 3.65
N LEU A 274 -20.49 -12.61 3.18
CA LEU A 274 -19.87 -11.56 4.00
C LEU A 274 -20.59 -11.33 5.33
N SER A 275 -21.93 -11.48 5.37
CA SER A 275 -22.76 -11.34 6.58
C SER A 275 -22.40 -12.32 7.70
N ASP A 276 -21.75 -13.42 7.38
CA ASP A 276 -21.48 -14.52 8.31
C ASP A 276 -20.10 -14.41 8.98
N PHE A 277 -19.32 -13.37 8.64
CA PHE A 277 -18.03 -13.12 9.27
C PHE A 277 -18.16 -12.29 10.54
N ASP A 278 -17.47 -12.71 11.59
CA ASP A 278 -17.34 -11.92 12.82
C ASP A 278 -16.21 -10.89 12.67
N LEU A 279 -16.55 -9.67 12.30
CA LEU A 279 -15.60 -8.58 12.16
C LEU A 279 -15.02 -8.09 13.50
N ASN A 280 -15.53 -8.54 14.66
CA ASN A 280 -14.99 -8.18 15.98
C ASN A 280 -13.52 -8.62 16.12
N VAL A 281 -13.10 -9.67 15.43
CA VAL A 281 -11.68 -10.09 15.39
C VAL A 281 -10.79 -8.94 14.91
N ALA A 282 -11.19 -8.23 13.86
CA ALA A 282 -10.44 -7.06 13.37
C ALA A 282 -10.63 -5.83 14.28
N LEU A 283 -11.85 -5.61 14.80
CA LEU A 283 -12.18 -4.46 15.68
C LEU A 283 -11.46 -4.51 17.03
N THR A 284 -10.99 -5.67 17.46
CA THR A 284 -10.25 -5.87 18.72
C THR A 284 -8.77 -6.21 18.51
N SER A 285 -8.31 -6.24 17.26
CA SER A 285 -6.93 -6.56 16.93
C SER A 285 -5.99 -5.38 17.23
N ASP A 286 -4.82 -5.68 17.78
CA ASP A 286 -3.69 -4.73 17.90
C ASP A 286 -2.82 -4.72 16.64
N ASP A 287 -3.00 -5.71 15.73
CA ASP A 287 -2.23 -5.79 14.48
C ASP A 287 -2.88 -4.93 13.39
N SER A 288 -2.21 -3.84 13.04
CA SER A 288 -2.62 -2.92 11.98
C SER A 288 -2.74 -3.59 10.59
N HIS A 289 -2.03 -4.69 10.34
CA HIS A 289 -2.09 -5.41 9.07
C HIS A 289 -3.37 -6.24 8.96
N VAL A 290 -3.77 -6.91 10.06
CA VAL A 290 -5.05 -7.61 10.15
C VAL A 290 -6.20 -6.62 9.90
N ILE A 291 -6.21 -5.50 10.60
CA ILE A 291 -7.26 -4.47 10.49
C ILE A 291 -7.37 -3.97 9.04
N LYS A 292 -6.25 -3.57 8.44
CA LYS A 292 -6.21 -3.04 7.07
C LYS A 292 -6.58 -4.08 6.02
N LEU A 293 -6.09 -5.33 6.18
CA LEU A 293 -6.40 -6.40 5.23
C LEU A 293 -7.89 -6.76 5.27
N VAL A 294 -8.47 -6.86 6.47
CA VAL A 294 -9.92 -7.13 6.62
C VAL A 294 -10.74 -6.02 5.97
N TRP A 295 -10.41 -4.74 6.24
CA TRP A 295 -11.10 -3.63 5.57
C TRP A 295 -10.93 -3.69 4.05
N SER A 296 -9.70 -3.90 3.55
CA SER A 296 -9.46 -3.99 2.12
C SER A 296 -10.28 -5.10 1.47
N CYS A 297 -10.36 -6.27 2.09
CA CYS A 297 -11.13 -7.39 1.54
C CYS A 297 -12.64 -7.13 1.56
N VAL A 298 -13.18 -6.53 2.62
CA VAL A 298 -14.60 -6.15 2.71
C VAL A 298 -14.96 -5.15 1.61
N ASP A 299 -14.16 -4.11 1.45
CA ASP A 299 -14.43 -3.03 0.52
C ASP A 299 -14.21 -3.44 -0.97
N GLU A 300 -13.19 -4.25 -1.26
CA GLU A 300 -12.96 -4.83 -2.59
C GLU A 300 -14.06 -5.82 -2.98
N TYR A 301 -14.52 -6.65 -2.04
CA TYR A 301 -15.66 -7.54 -2.29
C TYR A 301 -16.94 -6.76 -2.61
N HIS A 302 -17.22 -5.68 -1.88
CA HIS A 302 -18.38 -4.82 -2.18
C HIS A 302 -18.28 -4.17 -3.56
N HIS A 303 -17.08 -3.86 -4.00
CA HIS A 303 -16.85 -3.15 -5.26
C HIS A 303 -16.84 -4.08 -6.49
N TYR A 304 -16.09 -5.18 -6.42
CA TYR A 304 -15.88 -6.10 -7.55
C TYR A 304 -16.67 -7.41 -7.43
N GLY A 305 -17.09 -7.82 -6.24
CA GLY A 305 -17.73 -9.12 -5.99
C GLY A 305 -16.76 -10.31 -6.03
N LEU A 306 -15.46 -10.08 -5.98
CA LEU A 306 -14.42 -11.11 -6.10
C LEU A 306 -14.42 -12.05 -4.88
N LYS A 307 -14.61 -13.35 -5.11
CA LYS A 307 -14.68 -14.36 -4.04
C LYS A 307 -13.35 -14.61 -3.34
N SER A 308 -12.24 -14.35 -4.00
CA SER A 308 -10.91 -14.44 -3.40
C SER A 308 -10.78 -13.58 -2.14
N HIS A 309 -11.37 -12.41 -2.12
CA HIS A 309 -11.38 -11.52 -0.94
C HIS A 309 -12.17 -12.10 0.22
N LEU A 310 -13.32 -12.76 -0.04
CA LEU A 310 -14.04 -13.52 1.01
C LEU A 310 -13.23 -14.72 1.52
N GLN A 311 -12.46 -15.39 0.65
CA GLN A 311 -11.57 -16.48 1.07
C GLN A 311 -10.44 -15.98 1.98
N ILE A 312 -9.90 -14.78 1.72
CA ILE A 312 -8.95 -14.13 2.62
C ILE A 312 -9.60 -13.89 3.99
N LEU A 313 -10.80 -13.30 4.03
CA LEU A 313 -11.56 -13.09 5.28
C LEU A 313 -11.77 -14.38 6.04
N ASN A 314 -12.19 -15.45 5.35
CA ASN A 314 -12.39 -16.76 5.97
C ASN A 314 -11.13 -17.25 6.68
N THR A 315 -9.97 -17.05 6.06
CA THR A 315 -8.70 -17.48 6.65
C THR A 315 -8.25 -16.60 7.82
N MET A 316 -8.43 -15.28 7.69
CA MET A 316 -7.98 -14.32 8.68
C MET A 316 -8.85 -14.33 9.95
N LEU A 317 -10.15 -14.56 9.80
CA LEU A 317 -11.11 -14.43 10.89
C LEU A 317 -11.47 -15.77 11.54
N GLU A 318 -11.23 -16.92 10.88
CA GLU A 318 -11.52 -18.25 11.41
C GLU A 318 -10.28 -19.05 11.83
N GLY A 319 -9.09 -18.71 11.32
CA GLY A 319 -7.83 -19.37 11.67
C GLY A 319 -7.29 -19.04 13.06
N THR A 320 -8.00 -18.25 13.84
CA THR A 320 -7.63 -17.80 15.20
C THR A 320 -8.30 -18.60 16.32
N LYS A 321 -8.89 -19.78 16.01
CA LYS A 321 -9.46 -20.68 17.03
C LYS A 321 -8.46 -21.71 17.52
#